data_3fd71b9c9639810b93e157b4eadb4139
#
_entry.id   3fd71b9c9639810b93e157b4eadb4139
#
_cell.length_a   1.000
_cell.length_b   1.000
_cell.length_c   1.000
_cell.angle_alpha   90.00
_cell.angle_beta   90.00
_cell.angle_gamma   90.00
#
_symmetry.space_group_name_H-M   'P 1'
#
loop_
_entity.id
_entity.type
_entity.pdbx_description
1 polymer ?
#
loop_
_entity_poly.entity_id
_entity_poly.type
_entity_poly.pdbx_seq_one_letter_code
_entity_poly.pdbx_strand_id
1 'polypeptide(L)'
;PRRAFWADRAVNESTLRTNLLSLPTTRTRHVGNDPNVERYDPDLWTDEFAFLNQPGQVDIQSDLFYDYRTNVEAYPKWQAWMRERQPRLLVIWGKYDPSFDLSEPEAYRRDVPNAEVHVLDAGHFALDTAADQIAQLVRGFMK
;
A
#
# COMPACT_ATOMS: atom_id res chain seq x y z
N PRO A 1 -3.16 -9.70 -11.79
CA PRO A 1 -3.77 -8.60 -12.52
C PRO A 1 -2.76 -7.53 -12.95
N ARG A 2 -1.92 -6.97 -12.05
CA ARG A 2 -0.97 -5.88 -12.36
C ARG A 2 0.01 -6.25 -13.48
N ARG A 3 0.62 -7.43 -13.44
CA ARG A 3 1.59 -7.87 -14.48
C ARG A 3 0.97 -7.98 -15.88
N ALA A 4 -0.29 -8.43 -15.98
CA ALA A 4 -1.00 -8.46 -17.24
C ALA A 4 -1.23 -7.05 -17.81
N PHE A 5 -1.61 -6.09 -16.94
CA PHE A 5 -1.77 -4.69 -17.31
C PHE A 5 -0.45 -4.06 -17.79
N TRP A 6 0.69 -4.38 -17.15
CA TRP A 6 1.99 -3.90 -17.59
C TRP A 6 2.47 -4.50 -18.90
N ALA A 7 2.10 -5.78 -19.17
CA ALA A 7 2.44 -6.46 -20.41
C ALA A 7 1.67 -5.90 -21.61
N ASP A 8 0.37 -5.58 -21.41
CA ASP A 8 -0.49 -5.02 -22.44
C ASP A 8 -1.53 -4.07 -21.80
N ARG A 9 -1.15 -2.80 -21.71
CA ARG A 9 -1.99 -1.75 -21.13
C ARG A 9 -3.30 -1.59 -21.93
N ALA A 10 -3.22 -1.56 -23.25
CA ALA A 10 -4.37 -1.24 -24.08
C ALA A 10 -5.52 -2.28 -23.92
N VAL A 11 -5.15 -3.56 -23.84
CA VAL A 11 -6.12 -4.64 -23.64
C VAL A 11 -6.69 -4.67 -22.22
N ASN A 12 -5.89 -4.31 -21.22
CA ASN A 12 -6.25 -4.49 -19.81
C ASN A 12 -6.75 -3.20 -19.12
N GLU A 13 -6.73 -2.06 -19.80
CA GLU A 13 -7.08 -0.77 -19.19
C GLU A 13 -8.55 -0.69 -18.77
N SER A 14 -9.47 -1.27 -19.54
CA SER A 14 -10.90 -1.32 -19.18
C SER A 14 -11.13 -2.08 -17.86
N THR A 15 -10.42 -3.17 -17.65
CA THR A 15 -10.47 -3.95 -16.40
C THR A 15 -9.93 -3.15 -15.22
N LEU A 16 -8.86 -2.37 -15.41
CA LEU A 16 -8.34 -1.48 -14.38
C LEU A 16 -9.39 -0.43 -13.99
N ARG A 17 -9.97 0.24 -14.98
CA ARG A 17 -10.96 1.31 -14.76
C ARG A 17 -12.20 0.79 -14.05
N THR A 18 -12.75 -0.36 -14.46
CA THR A 18 -13.99 -0.90 -13.92
C THR A 18 -13.83 -1.60 -12.57
N ASN A 19 -12.70 -2.26 -12.33
CA ASN A 19 -12.51 -3.07 -11.14
C ASN A 19 -11.66 -2.38 -10.08
N LEU A 20 -10.45 -1.91 -10.42
CA LEU A 20 -9.51 -1.34 -9.45
C LEU A 20 -9.95 0.02 -8.90
N LEU A 21 -10.67 0.81 -9.71
CA LEU A 21 -11.15 2.14 -9.33
C LEU A 21 -12.64 2.15 -8.94
N SER A 22 -13.23 0.98 -8.70
CA SER A 22 -14.61 0.86 -8.25
C SER A 22 -14.78 1.15 -6.76
N LEU A 23 -15.96 1.60 -6.35
CA LEU A 23 -16.28 1.84 -4.93
C LEU A 23 -16.05 0.59 -4.05
N PRO A 24 -16.46 -0.65 -4.45
CA PRO A 24 -16.18 -1.84 -3.65
C PRO A 24 -14.67 -2.08 -3.46
N THR A 25 -13.86 -1.87 -4.51
CA THR A 25 -12.41 -2.06 -4.41
C THR A 25 -11.76 -0.96 -3.59
N THR A 26 -12.23 0.29 -3.71
CA THR A 26 -11.77 1.41 -2.86
C THR A 26 -12.04 1.10 -1.39
N ARG A 27 -13.27 0.69 -1.04
CA ARG A 27 -13.60 0.24 0.31
C ARG A 27 -12.70 -0.91 0.78
N THR A 28 -12.47 -1.92 -0.06
CA THR A 28 -11.62 -3.07 0.29
C THR A 28 -10.17 -2.64 0.59
N ARG A 29 -9.65 -1.61 -0.07
CA ARG A 29 -8.31 -1.09 0.26
C ARG A 29 -8.20 -0.57 1.69
N HIS A 30 -9.24 0.10 2.20
CA HIS A 30 -9.25 0.60 3.58
C HIS A 30 -9.47 -0.52 4.59
N VAL A 31 -10.54 -1.29 4.41
CA VAL A 31 -11.00 -2.28 5.39
C VAL A 31 -10.21 -3.59 5.32
N GLY A 32 -9.80 -4.02 4.13
CA GLY A 32 -9.13 -5.30 3.93
C GLY A 32 -9.98 -6.48 4.40
N ASN A 33 -9.32 -7.36 5.15
CA ASN A 33 -9.95 -8.52 5.81
C ASN A 33 -10.16 -8.29 7.31
N ASP A 34 -10.22 -7.03 7.77
CA ASP A 34 -10.46 -6.72 9.18
C ASP A 34 -11.85 -7.22 9.61
N PRO A 35 -11.95 -8.06 10.64
CA PRO A 35 -13.24 -8.53 11.13
C PRO A 35 -14.05 -7.42 11.81
N ASN A 36 -13.40 -6.33 12.25
CA ASN A 36 -14.03 -5.20 12.95
C ASN A 36 -14.19 -4.00 12.01
N VAL A 37 -15.04 -4.16 11.00
CA VAL A 37 -15.28 -3.18 9.95
C VAL A 37 -15.84 -1.86 10.49
N GLU A 38 -16.54 -1.90 11.61
CA GLU A 38 -17.25 -0.76 12.21
C GLU A 38 -16.31 0.34 12.73
N ARG A 39 -15.01 0.04 12.89
CA ARG A 39 -14.01 1.02 13.31
C ARG A 39 -13.52 1.94 12.19
N TYR A 40 -13.92 1.66 10.94
CA TYR A 40 -13.54 2.47 9.79
C TYR A 40 -14.65 3.45 9.46
N ASP A 41 -14.28 4.73 9.33
CA ASP A 41 -15.20 5.76 8.87
C ASP A 41 -15.55 5.52 7.39
N PRO A 42 -16.85 5.41 7.01
CA PRO A 42 -17.24 5.27 5.62
C PRO A 42 -16.78 6.41 4.70
N ASP A 43 -16.54 7.58 5.22
CA ASP A 43 -16.05 8.72 4.45
C ASP A 43 -14.67 8.46 3.85
N LEU A 44 -13.84 7.60 4.46
CA LEU A 44 -12.54 7.20 3.93
C LEU A 44 -12.60 6.74 2.48
N TRP A 45 -13.50 5.82 2.16
CA TRP A 45 -13.62 5.29 0.80
C TRP A 45 -14.64 6.02 -0.07
N THR A 46 -15.62 6.71 0.52
CA THR A 46 -16.59 7.51 -0.26
C THR A 46 -15.95 8.75 -0.81
N ASP A 47 -15.13 9.45 -0.03
CA ASP A 47 -14.37 10.61 -0.47
C ASP A 47 -13.28 10.23 -1.47
N GLU A 48 -12.50 9.16 -1.19
CA GLU A 48 -11.52 8.65 -2.17
C GLU A 48 -12.21 8.34 -3.50
N PHE A 49 -13.33 7.63 -3.47
CA PHE A 49 -14.06 7.28 -4.69
C PHE A 49 -14.61 8.52 -5.41
N ALA A 50 -15.10 9.52 -4.68
CA ALA A 50 -15.55 10.79 -5.26
C ALA A 50 -14.39 11.51 -5.99
N PHE A 51 -13.19 11.53 -5.42
CA PHE A 51 -11.99 12.05 -6.09
C PHE A 51 -11.61 11.26 -7.34
N LEU A 52 -11.65 9.93 -7.28
CA LEU A 52 -11.33 9.05 -8.41
C LEU A 52 -12.28 9.25 -9.61
N ASN A 53 -13.49 9.71 -9.36
CA ASN A 53 -14.49 9.99 -10.41
C ASN A 53 -14.43 11.41 -10.98
N GLN A 54 -13.54 12.26 -10.52
CA GLN A 54 -13.35 13.59 -11.12
C GLN A 54 -12.75 13.47 -12.53
N PRO A 55 -13.05 14.43 -13.43
CA PRO A 55 -12.51 14.44 -14.78
C PRO A 55 -10.99 14.29 -14.79
N GLY A 56 -10.48 13.35 -15.59
CA GLY A 56 -9.05 13.08 -15.74
C GLY A 56 -8.40 12.21 -14.66
N GLN A 57 -9.04 11.99 -13.52
CA GLN A 57 -8.44 11.21 -12.42
C GLN A 57 -8.22 9.75 -12.81
N VAL A 58 -9.13 9.14 -13.52
CA VAL A 58 -9.00 7.75 -13.98
C VAL A 58 -7.80 7.58 -14.90
N ASP A 59 -7.53 8.55 -15.76
CA ASP A 59 -6.37 8.53 -16.66
C ASP A 59 -5.07 8.67 -15.86
N ILE A 60 -5.02 9.59 -14.91
CA ILE A 60 -3.89 9.76 -13.98
C ILE A 60 -3.62 8.45 -13.21
N GLN A 61 -4.65 7.82 -12.67
CA GLN A 61 -4.50 6.56 -11.94
C GLN A 61 -4.01 5.44 -12.86
N SER A 62 -4.52 5.36 -14.09
CA SER A 62 -4.04 4.40 -15.08
C SER A 62 -2.55 4.59 -15.38
N ASP A 63 -2.11 5.85 -15.55
CA ASP A 63 -0.70 6.17 -15.77
C ASP A 63 0.17 5.78 -14.57
N LEU A 64 -0.24 6.09 -13.35
CA LEU A 64 0.47 5.71 -12.12
C LEU A 64 0.57 4.19 -11.97
N PHE A 65 -0.51 3.44 -12.22
CA PHE A 65 -0.48 1.99 -12.18
C PHE A 65 0.45 1.39 -13.25
N TYR A 66 0.52 2.01 -14.42
CA TYR A 66 1.43 1.58 -15.47
C TYR A 66 2.87 1.90 -15.14
N ASP A 67 3.13 3.09 -14.61
CA ASP A 67 4.48 3.52 -14.21
C ASP A 67 5.04 2.69 -13.06
N TYR A 68 4.19 2.16 -12.18
CA TYR A 68 4.62 1.35 -11.02
C TYR A 68 5.52 0.15 -11.41
N ARG A 69 5.48 -0.33 -12.66
CA ARG A 69 6.40 -1.37 -13.15
C ARG A 69 7.86 -0.96 -13.00
N THR A 70 8.15 0.33 -13.13
CA THR A 70 9.51 0.86 -12.99
C THR A 70 10.04 0.72 -11.57
N ASN A 71 9.17 0.79 -10.56
CA ASN A 71 9.54 0.50 -9.17
C ASN A 71 9.97 -0.96 -9.01
N VAL A 72 9.24 -1.90 -9.63
CA VAL A 72 9.58 -3.33 -9.57
C VAL A 72 10.95 -3.60 -10.21
N GLU A 73 11.25 -2.93 -11.33
CA GLU A 73 12.56 -2.97 -11.97
C GLU A 73 13.67 -2.38 -11.08
N ALA A 74 13.34 -1.38 -10.27
CA ALA A 74 14.28 -0.71 -9.37
C ALA A 74 14.52 -1.45 -8.04
N TYR A 75 13.65 -2.39 -7.63
CA TYR A 75 13.78 -3.10 -6.34
C TYR A 75 15.16 -3.72 -6.10
N PRO A 76 15.79 -4.43 -7.05
CA PRO A 76 17.13 -4.98 -6.83
C PRO A 76 18.17 -3.92 -6.47
N LYS A 77 18.07 -2.72 -7.07
CA LYS A 77 18.96 -1.58 -6.80
C LYS A 77 18.71 -1.02 -5.40
N TRP A 78 17.44 -0.87 -4.99
CA TRP A 78 17.08 -0.37 -3.66
C TRP A 78 17.48 -1.35 -2.57
N GLN A 79 17.25 -2.64 -2.78
CA GLN A 79 17.68 -3.71 -1.86
C GLN A 79 19.21 -3.74 -1.72
N ALA A 80 19.96 -3.61 -2.83
CA ALA A 80 21.42 -3.54 -2.78
C ALA A 80 21.89 -2.32 -1.97
N TRP A 81 21.26 -1.15 -2.15
CA TRP A 81 21.54 0.04 -1.37
C TRP A 81 21.26 -0.17 0.13
N MET A 82 20.13 -0.77 0.48
CA MET A 82 19.79 -1.09 1.87
C MET A 82 20.83 -2.02 2.51
N ARG A 83 21.25 -3.07 1.80
CA ARG A 83 22.29 -3.98 2.27
C ARG A 83 23.64 -3.30 2.48
N GLU A 84 24.01 -2.38 1.59
CA GLU A 84 25.27 -1.63 1.70
C GLU A 84 25.25 -0.61 2.83
N ARG A 85 24.17 0.16 2.90
CA ARG A 85 24.10 1.34 3.79
C ARG A 85 23.60 1.03 5.18
N GLN A 86 22.88 -0.07 5.37
CA GLN A 86 22.30 -0.48 6.66
C GLN A 86 21.61 0.70 7.38
N PRO A 87 20.65 1.40 6.73
CA PRO A 87 20.00 2.54 7.33
C PRO A 87 19.24 2.13 8.60
N ARG A 88 19.06 3.05 9.55
CA ARG A 88 18.01 2.86 10.56
C ARG A 88 16.68 2.74 9.84
N LEU A 89 15.95 1.65 10.07
CA LEU A 89 14.72 1.34 9.36
C LEU A 89 13.61 0.96 10.32
N LEU A 90 12.49 1.68 10.24
CA LEU A 90 11.24 1.36 10.90
C LEU A 90 10.22 0.95 9.85
N VAL A 91 9.68 -0.26 9.97
CA VAL A 91 8.62 -0.80 9.13
C VAL A 91 7.36 -0.96 9.98
N ILE A 92 6.28 -0.29 9.59
CA ILE A 92 4.98 -0.39 10.25
C ILE A 92 3.97 -0.89 9.23
N TRP A 93 3.23 -1.95 9.56
CA TRP A 93 2.38 -2.67 8.62
C TRP A 93 1.03 -3.03 9.23
N GLY A 94 -0.02 -2.97 8.41
CA GLY A 94 -1.35 -3.42 8.81
C GLY A 94 -1.53 -4.92 8.55
N LYS A 95 -1.97 -5.68 9.56
CA LYS A 95 -2.12 -7.15 9.42
C LYS A 95 -3.27 -7.57 8.50
N TYR A 96 -4.20 -6.66 8.22
CA TYR A 96 -5.35 -6.90 7.34
C TYR A 96 -5.16 -6.34 5.92
N ASP A 97 -3.93 -6.00 5.55
CA ASP A 97 -3.60 -5.46 4.23
C ASP A 97 -3.99 -6.47 3.12
N PRO A 98 -4.94 -6.12 2.21
CA PRO A 98 -5.35 -6.99 1.14
C PRO A 98 -4.42 -6.91 -0.08
N SER A 99 -3.47 -5.97 -0.07
CA SER A 99 -2.60 -5.65 -1.22
C SER A 99 -1.23 -6.29 -1.12
N PHE A 100 -0.73 -6.47 0.10
CA PHE A 100 0.61 -6.98 0.39
C PHE A 100 0.58 -8.04 1.47
N ASP A 101 1.37 -9.09 1.27
CA ASP A 101 1.44 -10.22 2.17
C ASP A 101 2.15 -9.88 3.49
N LEU A 102 1.76 -10.52 4.59
CA LEU A 102 2.40 -10.36 5.90
C LEU A 102 3.85 -10.84 5.97
N SER A 103 4.31 -11.61 4.99
CA SER A 103 5.72 -11.96 4.86
C SER A 103 6.59 -10.79 4.38
N GLU A 104 5.98 -9.75 3.79
CA GLU A 104 6.72 -8.63 3.21
C GLU A 104 7.37 -7.71 4.25
N PRO A 105 6.72 -7.30 5.35
CA PRO A 105 7.38 -6.49 6.38
C PRO A 105 8.59 -7.20 6.99
N GLU A 106 8.52 -8.51 7.23
CA GLU A 106 9.67 -9.29 7.72
C GLU A 106 10.78 -9.46 6.66
N ALA A 107 10.42 -9.39 5.38
CA ALA A 107 11.41 -9.49 4.30
C ALA A 107 12.46 -8.37 4.33
N TYR A 108 12.13 -7.19 4.89
CA TYR A 108 13.10 -6.10 5.06
C TYR A 108 14.29 -6.48 5.92
N ARG A 109 14.14 -7.41 6.88
CA ARG A 109 15.24 -7.90 7.72
C ARG A 109 16.28 -8.72 6.97
N ARG A 110 15.97 -9.21 5.77
CA ARG A 110 16.94 -9.85 4.88
C ARG A 110 17.99 -8.88 4.37
N ASP A 111 17.57 -7.62 4.13
CA ASP A 111 18.41 -6.56 3.61
C ASP A 111 18.97 -5.66 4.74
N VAL A 112 18.17 -5.43 5.78
CA VAL A 112 18.52 -4.64 6.96
C VAL A 112 18.19 -5.46 8.22
N PRO A 113 19.11 -6.32 8.71
CA PRO A 113 18.86 -7.22 9.85
C PRO A 113 18.36 -6.54 11.12
N ASN A 114 18.76 -5.29 11.34
CA ASN A 114 18.38 -4.48 12.50
C ASN A 114 17.11 -3.64 12.26
N ALA A 115 16.35 -3.91 11.19
CA ALA A 115 15.08 -3.22 10.95
C ALA A 115 14.12 -3.48 12.12
N GLU A 116 13.53 -2.40 12.63
CA GLU A 116 12.44 -2.45 13.58
C GLU A 116 11.12 -2.67 12.83
N VAL A 117 10.44 -3.80 13.07
CA VAL A 117 9.25 -4.20 12.33
C VAL A 117 8.07 -4.35 13.29
N HIS A 118 6.97 -3.65 13.01
CA HIS A 118 5.72 -3.70 13.76
C HIS A 118 4.55 -4.03 12.84
N VAL A 119 3.84 -5.10 13.15
CA VAL A 119 2.57 -5.45 12.48
C VAL A 119 1.43 -5.03 13.40
N LEU A 120 0.63 -4.09 12.93
CA LEU A 120 -0.47 -3.49 13.69
C LEU A 120 -1.81 -4.14 13.36
N ASP A 121 -2.74 -4.00 14.27
CA ASP A 121 -4.14 -4.39 14.10
C ASP A 121 -4.87 -3.33 13.23
N ALA A 122 -4.54 -3.28 11.93
CA ALA A 122 -4.96 -2.26 10.98
C ALA A 122 -5.02 -2.82 9.55
N GLY A 123 -5.68 -2.08 8.64
CA GLY A 123 -5.74 -2.36 7.20
C GLY A 123 -4.52 -1.84 6.42
N HIS A 124 -4.67 -1.77 5.09
CA HIS A 124 -3.63 -1.25 4.19
C HIS A 124 -3.25 0.20 4.51
N PHE A 125 -4.24 1.04 4.76
CA PHE A 125 -4.03 2.40 5.25
C PHE A 125 -4.05 2.39 6.77
N ALA A 126 -2.97 1.92 7.38
CA ALA A 126 -2.91 1.69 8.82
C ALA A 126 -3.18 2.96 9.66
N LEU A 127 -2.97 4.15 9.10
CA LEU A 127 -3.30 5.42 9.75
C LEU A 127 -4.80 5.61 10.00
N ASP A 128 -5.67 4.96 9.24
CA ASP A 128 -7.13 5.10 9.40
C ASP A 128 -7.61 4.67 10.80
N THR A 129 -6.94 3.64 11.38
CA THR A 129 -7.37 3.02 12.64
C THR A 129 -6.28 2.94 13.71
N ALA A 130 -5.02 3.23 13.39
CA ALA A 130 -3.87 3.08 14.29
C ALA A 130 -2.94 4.31 14.34
N ALA A 131 -3.45 5.52 14.02
CA ALA A 131 -2.65 6.74 13.93
C ALA A 131 -1.85 7.04 15.20
N ASP A 132 -2.46 6.94 16.38
CA ASP A 132 -1.81 7.21 17.65
C ASP A 132 -0.67 6.22 17.94
N GLN A 133 -0.90 4.94 17.67
CA GLN A 133 0.12 3.90 17.84
C GLN A 133 1.29 4.12 16.89
N ILE A 134 1.00 4.45 15.62
CA ILE A 134 2.03 4.80 14.64
C ILE A 134 2.84 6.01 15.09
N ALA A 135 2.16 7.06 15.56
CA ALA A 135 2.82 8.27 16.07
C ALA A 135 3.75 7.98 17.27
N GLN A 136 3.35 7.06 18.17
CA GLN A 136 4.18 6.63 19.29
C GLN A 136 5.43 5.88 18.81
N LEU A 137 5.27 4.93 17.88
CA LEU A 137 6.39 4.17 17.30
C LEU A 137 7.38 5.09 16.58
N VAL A 138 6.88 6.00 15.74
CA VAL A 138 7.74 6.98 15.05
C VAL A 138 8.50 7.88 16.03
N ARG A 139 7.83 8.41 17.05
CA ARG A 139 8.50 9.25 18.08
C ARG A 139 9.55 8.45 18.86
N GLY A 140 9.30 7.17 19.14
CA GLY A 140 10.26 6.27 19.78
C GLY A 140 11.50 6.06 18.90
N PHE A 141 11.28 5.78 17.64
CA PHE A 141 12.33 5.54 16.66
C PHE A 141 13.21 6.76 16.38
N MET A 142 12.66 7.98 16.46
CA MET A 142 13.39 9.23 16.21
C MET A 142 14.27 9.71 17.36
N LYS A 143 14.19 9.08 18.54
CA LYS A 143 15.07 9.36 19.68
C LYS A 143 16.42 8.65 19.55
#